data_0cf785b68765a17fac516b356e9bd7e8
#
_entry.id   0cf785b68765a17fac516b356e9bd7e8
#
_cell.length_a   1.000
_cell.length_b   1.000
_cell.length_c   1.000
_cell.angle_alpha   90.00
_cell.angle_beta   90.00
_cell.angle_gamma   90.00
#
_symmetry.space_group_name_H-M   'P 1'
#
loop_
_entity.id
_entity.type
_entity.pdbx_description
1 polymer ?
#
loop_
_entity_poly.entity_id
_entity_poly.type
_entity_poly.pdbx_seq_one_letter_code
_entity_poly.pdbx_strand_id
1 'polypeptide(L)'
;MSASRFLVTGASGQLGRLVIDGLLKIVPASQIGVLVRGDKAAAEFAARGLHVHKGDYGRPETLTAAFAGVDRALLISSSEIGQRAVQHRNAIEAAKQAGVKLLAYTSLLHADTSPLGLADEHRQTEAALKASGVPYALLRNGWYTENYAASIPAALAHGVMLGSAGDGRIASAARADYADAAAKVLTADTQQAGRTYELAGDAPYTLAEFAAELSRQSGKTVAYQNLPEADYKAALVGAGLPEPFAALLADSDAGAAKGALDDASGELGHLISRPTTPLAAPIAAALASSR
;
A
#
# COMPACT_ATOMS: atom_id res chain seq x y z
N MET A 1 3.95 25.63 19.77
CA MET A 1 3.31 25.08 18.56
C MET A 1 2.41 23.94 19.02
N SER A 2 1.15 23.87 18.56
CA SER A 2 0.27 22.76 18.88
C SER A 2 0.86 21.48 18.30
N ALA A 3 0.93 20.39 19.08
CA ALA A 3 1.39 19.10 18.60
C ALA A 3 0.42 18.57 17.53
N SER A 4 0.93 17.87 16.51
CA SER A 4 0.10 17.24 15.50
C SER A 4 -0.70 16.09 16.13
N ARG A 5 -2.00 16.01 15.86
CA ARG A 5 -2.84 14.91 16.36
C ARG A 5 -2.65 13.62 15.56
N PHE A 6 -2.31 13.76 14.27
CA PHE A 6 -2.15 12.66 13.32
C PHE A 6 -0.71 12.65 12.79
N LEU A 7 -0.11 11.48 12.66
CA LEU A 7 1.19 11.31 12.01
C LEU A 7 1.07 10.29 10.88
N VAL A 8 1.52 10.66 9.68
CA VAL A 8 1.67 9.72 8.56
C VAL A 8 3.16 9.46 8.34
N THR A 9 3.59 8.23 8.52
CA THR A 9 4.95 7.80 8.20
C THR A 9 5.00 7.30 6.75
N GLY A 10 6.19 7.20 6.14
CA GLY A 10 6.27 6.89 4.71
C GLY A 10 5.54 7.90 3.82
N ALA A 11 5.37 9.12 4.32
CA ALA A 11 4.52 10.17 3.76
C ALA A 11 4.86 10.56 2.31
N SER A 12 6.13 10.50 1.92
CA SER A 12 6.58 10.84 0.55
C SER A 12 6.29 9.76 -0.49
N GLY A 13 5.92 8.55 -0.05
CA GLY A 13 5.51 7.45 -0.94
C GLY A 13 4.14 7.68 -1.59
N GLN A 14 3.82 6.86 -2.59
CA GLN A 14 2.57 6.99 -3.35
C GLN A 14 1.32 6.87 -2.45
N LEU A 15 1.28 5.86 -1.57
CA LEU A 15 0.17 5.68 -0.63
C LEU A 15 0.12 6.84 0.39
N GLY A 16 1.27 7.21 0.96
CA GLY A 16 1.35 8.27 1.98
C GLY A 16 0.82 9.61 1.49
N ARG A 17 1.14 10.00 0.25
CA ARG A 17 0.62 11.23 -0.37
C ARG A 17 -0.91 11.21 -0.46
N LEU A 18 -1.48 10.11 -0.93
CA LEU A 18 -2.93 9.95 -1.05
C LEU A 18 -3.62 9.94 0.32
N VAL A 19 -3.02 9.31 1.34
CA VAL A 19 -3.55 9.37 2.73
C VAL A 19 -3.56 10.80 3.24
N ILE A 20 -2.49 11.57 3.01
CA ILE A 20 -2.43 12.99 3.41
C ILE A 20 -3.52 13.80 2.69
N ASP A 21 -3.71 13.56 1.38
CA ASP A 21 -4.77 14.23 0.61
C ASP A 21 -6.17 13.86 1.14
N GLY A 22 -6.36 12.62 1.57
CA GLY A 22 -7.58 12.16 2.24
C GLY A 22 -7.79 12.84 3.60
N LEU A 23 -6.76 12.90 4.43
CA LEU A 23 -6.83 13.55 5.75
C LEU A 23 -7.12 15.04 5.65
N LEU A 24 -6.53 15.75 4.69
CA LEU A 24 -6.76 17.19 4.49
C LEU A 24 -8.20 17.54 4.11
N LYS A 25 -9.00 16.58 3.65
CA LYS A 25 -10.45 16.77 3.43
C LYS A 25 -11.25 16.69 4.71
N ILE A 26 -10.66 16.14 5.79
CA ILE A 26 -11.37 15.81 7.05
C ILE A 26 -10.87 16.69 8.20
N VAL A 27 -9.56 16.96 8.27
CA VAL A 27 -8.93 17.68 9.37
C VAL A 27 -8.01 18.79 8.86
N PRO A 28 -7.81 19.88 9.64
CA PRO A 28 -6.89 20.95 9.26
C PRO A 28 -5.44 20.46 9.10
N ALA A 29 -4.69 21.04 8.17
CA ALA A 29 -3.28 20.75 7.95
C ALA A 29 -2.42 20.86 9.23
N SER A 30 -2.75 21.82 10.10
CA SER A 30 -2.08 22.04 11.40
C SER A 30 -2.26 20.89 12.40
N GLN A 31 -3.09 19.89 12.12
CA GLN A 31 -3.23 18.68 12.93
C GLN A 31 -2.47 17.48 12.34
N ILE A 32 -1.89 17.62 11.16
CA ILE A 32 -1.26 16.51 10.44
C ILE A 32 0.26 16.67 10.49
N GLY A 33 0.94 15.68 11.05
CA GLY A 33 2.38 15.48 10.97
C GLY A 33 2.73 14.49 9.88
N VAL A 34 3.88 14.68 9.25
CA VAL A 34 4.43 13.78 8.24
C VAL A 34 5.87 13.44 8.57
N LEU A 35 6.23 12.14 8.45
CA LEU A 35 7.60 11.68 8.58
C LEU A 35 8.17 11.44 7.18
N VAL A 36 9.25 12.14 6.85
CA VAL A 36 9.94 12.08 5.55
C VAL A 36 11.44 11.98 5.70
N ARG A 37 12.13 11.38 4.72
CA ARG A 37 13.60 11.27 4.72
C ARG A 37 14.27 12.44 4.00
N GLY A 38 13.70 12.89 2.89
CA GLY A 38 14.36 13.83 1.97
C GLY A 38 13.84 15.26 2.06
N ASP A 39 14.75 16.23 1.78
CA ASP A 39 14.47 17.66 1.86
C ASP A 39 13.40 18.14 0.87
N LYS A 40 13.35 17.55 -0.34
CA LYS A 40 12.37 17.91 -1.35
C LYS A 40 10.94 17.66 -0.84
N ALA A 41 10.68 16.46 -0.30
CA ALA A 41 9.38 16.13 0.26
C ALA A 41 9.08 16.97 1.51
N ALA A 42 10.08 17.24 2.34
CA ALA A 42 9.95 18.10 3.52
C ALA A 42 9.47 19.50 3.13
N ALA A 43 10.11 20.14 2.15
CA ALA A 43 9.73 21.47 1.66
C ALA A 43 8.31 21.48 1.05
N GLU A 44 7.98 20.45 0.26
CA GLU A 44 6.66 20.29 -0.36
C GLU A 44 5.54 20.22 0.69
N PHE A 45 5.69 19.39 1.72
CA PHE A 45 4.68 19.24 2.75
C PHE A 45 4.60 20.46 3.69
N ALA A 46 5.74 21.10 3.99
CA ALA A 46 5.76 22.35 4.74
C ALA A 46 4.99 23.47 4.01
N ALA A 47 5.13 23.57 2.69
CA ALA A 47 4.38 24.54 1.88
C ALA A 47 2.85 24.29 1.90
N ARG A 48 2.42 23.06 2.23
CA ARG A 48 1.00 22.70 2.43
C ARG A 48 0.50 22.95 3.86
N GLY A 49 1.33 23.50 4.75
CA GLY A 49 1.00 23.80 6.14
C GLY A 49 1.02 22.60 7.09
N LEU A 50 1.67 21.51 6.70
CA LEU A 50 1.80 20.30 7.50
C LEU A 50 2.99 20.41 8.48
N HIS A 51 2.92 19.69 9.61
CA HIS A 51 4.06 19.54 10.51
C HIS A 51 5.04 18.51 9.94
N VAL A 52 6.23 18.94 9.57
CA VAL A 52 7.22 18.07 8.92
C VAL A 52 8.26 17.61 9.94
N HIS A 53 8.42 16.29 10.03
CA HIS A 53 9.49 15.63 10.78
C HIS A 53 10.42 14.91 9.80
N LYS A 54 11.72 15.15 9.95
CA LYS A 54 12.74 14.38 9.22
C LYS A 54 13.14 13.18 10.05
N GLY A 55 13.05 11.99 9.46
CA GLY A 55 13.45 10.78 10.14
C GLY A 55 13.41 9.55 9.23
N ASP A 56 14.02 8.50 9.71
CA ASP A 56 14.18 7.23 9.01
C ASP A 56 13.89 6.07 9.96
N TYR A 57 13.16 5.05 9.51
CA TYR A 57 12.87 3.86 10.30
C TYR A 57 14.13 3.10 10.74
N GLY A 58 15.20 3.16 9.94
CA GLY A 58 16.50 2.58 10.28
C GLY A 58 17.29 3.38 11.33
N ARG A 59 16.80 4.57 11.71
CA ARG A 59 17.46 5.49 12.64
C ARG A 59 16.50 5.88 13.77
N PRO A 60 16.34 5.02 14.80
CA PRO A 60 15.32 5.17 15.85
C PRO A 60 15.41 6.51 16.59
N GLU A 61 16.59 7.08 16.75
CA GLU A 61 16.80 8.40 17.36
C GLU A 61 16.05 9.53 16.64
N THR A 62 15.77 9.36 15.34
CA THR A 62 15.04 10.36 14.53
C THR A 62 13.52 10.25 14.68
N LEU A 63 13.02 9.14 15.24
CA LEU A 63 11.58 8.87 15.34
C LEU A 63 10.96 9.49 16.59
N THR A 64 11.69 9.60 17.68
CA THR A 64 11.19 10.07 18.98
C THR A 64 10.51 11.45 18.86
N ALA A 65 11.15 12.40 18.16
CA ALA A 65 10.60 13.74 17.98
C ALA A 65 9.35 13.74 17.08
N ALA A 66 9.27 12.82 16.11
CA ALA A 66 8.14 12.73 15.18
C ALA A 66 6.87 12.22 15.85
N PHE A 67 7.00 11.30 16.82
CA PHE A 67 5.85 10.73 17.55
C PHE A 67 5.45 11.55 18.78
N ALA A 68 6.24 12.52 19.20
CA ALA A 68 5.94 13.33 20.40
C ALA A 68 4.62 14.09 20.27
N GLY A 69 3.67 13.85 21.19
CA GLY A 69 2.36 14.49 21.22
C GLY A 69 1.36 14.02 20.16
N VAL A 70 1.67 12.95 19.43
CA VAL A 70 0.78 12.34 18.43
C VAL A 70 -0.27 11.48 19.11
N ASP A 71 -1.54 11.70 18.77
CA ASP A 71 -2.63 10.83 19.23
C ASP A 71 -2.76 9.56 18.38
N ARG A 72 -2.73 9.71 17.06
CA ARG A 72 -2.95 8.61 16.11
C ARG A 72 -1.90 8.64 15.00
N ALA A 73 -1.34 7.50 14.69
CA ALA A 73 -0.32 7.40 13.64
C ALA A 73 -0.64 6.29 12.63
N LEU A 74 -0.20 6.50 11.39
CA LEU A 74 -0.17 5.48 10.36
C LEU A 74 1.27 5.05 10.12
N LEU A 75 1.57 3.80 10.41
CA LEU A 75 2.79 3.12 10.00
C LEU A 75 2.58 2.54 8.61
N ILE A 76 3.04 3.25 7.57
CA ILE A 76 3.09 2.69 6.22
C ILE A 76 4.28 1.75 6.13
N SER A 77 4.05 0.54 5.63
CA SER A 77 5.07 -0.49 5.52
C SER A 77 6.26 -0.04 4.66
N SER A 78 7.47 -0.33 5.16
CA SER A 78 8.72 -0.06 4.43
C SER A 78 8.79 -0.89 3.15
N SER A 79 9.37 -0.31 2.10
CA SER A 79 9.69 -1.01 0.84
C SER A 79 11.05 -1.73 0.87
N GLU A 80 11.79 -1.62 1.97
CA GLU A 80 13.13 -2.21 2.12
C GLU A 80 13.01 -3.66 2.59
N ILE A 81 12.88 -4.58 1.63
CA ILE A 81 12.77 -6.02 1.88
C ILE A 81 13.98 -6.51 2.68
N GLY A 82 13.75 -7.35 3.70
CA GLY A 82 14.77 -7.85 4.62
C GLY A 82 15.12 -6.90 5.77
N GLN A 83 14.70 -5.63 5.72
CA GLN A 83 14.88 -4.63 6.78
C GLN A 83 13.57 -4.23 7.48
N ARG A 84 12.44 -4.54 6.85
CA ARG A 84 11.10 -4.10 7.26
C ARG A 84 10.80 -4.41 8.72
N ALA A 85 11.05 -5.64 9.17
CA ALA A 85 10.73 -6.06 10.53
C ALA A 85 11.51 -5.27 11.59
N VAL A 86 12.80 -4.95 11.35
CA VAL A 86 13.61 -4.13 12.25
C VAL A 86 13.12 -2.69 12.24
N GLN A 87 12.93 -2.12 11.06
CA GLN A 87 12.47 -0.75 10.86
C GLN A 87 11.10 -0.50 11.50
N HIS A 88 10.18 -1.44 11.37
CA HIS A 88 8.86 -1.31 11.98
C HIS A 88 8.91 -1.45 13.51
N ARG A 89 9.76 -2.31 14.07
CA ARG A 89 9.96 -2.36 15.54
C ARG A 89 10.43 -1.01 16.08
N ASN A 90 11.35 -0.32 15.39
CA ASN A 90 11.79 1.02 15.80
C ASN A 90 10.62 2.03 15.83
N ALA A 91 9.75 2.02 14.81
CA ALA A 91 8.59 2.90 14.75
C ALA A 91 7.55 2.56 15.83
N ILE A 92 7.31 1.26 16.09
CA ILE A 92 6.39 0.79 17.14
C ILE A 92 6.91 1.21 18.52
N GLU A 93 8.20 1.07 18.80
CA GLU A 93 8.80 1.49 20.05
C GLU A 93 8.70 3.01 20.25
N ALA A 94 8.97 3.81 19.21
CA ALA A 94 8.78 5.26 19.28
C ALA A 94 7.32 5.65 19.55
N ALA A 95 6.35 4.98 18.92
CA ALA A 95 4.92 5.18 19.18
C ALA A 95 4.54 4.82 20.62
N LYS A 96 5.09 3.71 21.15
CA LYS A 96 4.88 3.28 22.53
C LYS A 96 5.39 4.31 23.52
N GLN A 97 6.63 4.76 23.36
CA GLN A 97 7.26 5.76 24.24
C GLN A 97 6.52 7.10 24.23
N ALA A 98 5.95 7.47 23.08
CA ALA A 98 5.16 8.68 22.93
C ALA A 98 3.72 8.56 23.47
N GLY A 99 3.26 7.36 23.83
CA GLY A 99 1.91 7.12 24.31
C GLY A 99 0.84 7.29 23.22
N VAL A 100 1.15 6.91 21.97
CA VAL A 100 0.21 6.96 20.84
C VAL A 100 -1.05 6.15 21.16
N LYS A 101 -2.22 6.75 20.95
CA LYS A 101 -3.54 6.17 21.29
C LYS A 101 -4.07 5.20 20.23
N LEU A 102 -3.56 5.29 19.00
CA LEU A 102 -3.84 4.35 17.90
C LEU A 102 -2.69 4.36 16.89
N LEU A 103 -2.10 3.19 16.67
CA LEU A 103 -1.14 2.96 15.60
C LEU A 103 -1.77 2.07 14.53
N ALA A 104 -2.26 2.66 13.45
CA ALA A 104 -2.72 1.91 12.28
C ALA A 104 -1.50 1.44 11.46
N TYR A 105 -1.51 0.21 10.98
CA TYR A 105 -0.42 -0.38 10.21
C TYR A 105 -0.91 -0.92 8.87
N THR A 106 -0.25 -0.55 7.78
CA THR A 106 -0.53 -1.14 6.45
C THR A 106 0.14 -2.49 6.33
N SER A 107 -0.62 -3.54 6.63
CA SER A 107 -0.21 -4.93 6.51
C SER A 107 -0.56 -5.52 5.15
N LEU A 108 -0.60 -6.82 5.03
CA LEU A 108 -0.89 -7.58 3.81
C LEU A 108 -2.19 -8.37 3.98
N LEU A 109 -3.02 -8.40 2.93
CA LEU A 109 -4.24 -9.21 2.85
C LEU A 109 -3.96 -10.66 3.28
N HIS A 110 -4.81 -11.18 4.20
CA HIS A 110 -4.69 -12.53 4.75
C HIS A 110 -3.30 -12.85 5.30
N ALA A 111 -2.59 -11.87 5.93
CA ALA A 111 -1.18 -12.00 6.32
C ALA A 111 -0.87 -13.27 7.12
N ASP A 112 -1.81 -13.76 7.94
CA ASP A 112 -1.68 -14.97 8.78
C ASP A 112 -1.63 -16.26 7.96
N THR A 113 -2.31 -16.34 6.82
CA THR A 113 -2.42 -17.53 5.96
C THR A 113 -1.80 -17.34 4.58
N SER A 114 -1.45 -16.11 4.19
CA SER A 114 -0.91 -15.80 2.87
C SER A 114 0.38 -16.58 2.59
N PRO A 115 0.46 -17.27 1.42
CA PRO A 115 1.66 -17.98 1.00
C PRO A 115 2.74 -17.07 0.40
N LEU A 116 2.45 -15.78 0.19
CA LEU A 116 3.38 -14.84 -0.42
C LEU A 116 4.63 -14.66 0.44
N GLY A 117 5.80 -14.67 -0.19
CA GLY A 117 7.07 -14.41 0.50
C GLY A 117 7.08 -13.09 1.27
N LEU A 118 6.33 -12.09 0.76
CA LEU A 118 6.14 -10.79 1.41
C LEU A 118 5.42 -10.89 2.76
N ALA A 119 4.60 -11.90 3.00
CA ALA A 119 3.76 -12.03 4.19
C ALA A 119 4.56 -12.21 5.49
N ASP A 120 5.75 -12.82 5.43
CA ASP A 120 6.52 -13.12 6.63
C ASP A 120 6.92 -11.88 7.42
N GLU A 121 7.45 -10.84 6.76
CA GLU A 121 7.80 -9.58 7.43
C GLU A 121 6.55 -8.82 7.94
N HIS A 122 5.40 -8.98 7.27
CA HIS A 122 4.14 -8.44 7.76
C HIS A 122 3.66 -9.18 9.02
N ARG A 123 3.72 -10.52 9.05
CA ARG A 123 3.43 -11.32 10.25
C ARG A 123 4.32 -10.93 11.43
N GLN A 124 5.64 -10.76 11.20
CA GLN A 124 6.57 -10.31 12.22
C GLN A 124 6.20 -8.93 12.78
N THR A 125 5.76 -8.00 11.92
CA THR A 125 5.33 -6.67 12.34
C THR A 125 4.01 -6.72 13.12
N GLU A 126 3.02 -7.51 12.66
CA GLU A 126 1.78 -7.71 13.39
C GLU A 126 2.02 -8.32 14.77
N ALA A 127 2.94 -9.30 14.89
CA ALA A 127 3.32 -9.89 16.16
C ALA A 127 3.98 -8.85 17.09
N ALA A 128 4.86 -8.00 16.54
CA ALA A 128 5.49 -6.92 17.30
C ALA A 128 4.46 -5.88 17.79
N LEU A 129 3.48 -5.50 16.97
CA LEU A 129 2.37 -4.63 17.37
C LEU A 129 1.55 -5.26 18.51
N LYS A 130 1.14 -6.52 18.37
CA LYS A 130 0.40 -7.26 19.39
C LYS A 130 1.16 -7.32 20.74
N ALA A 131 2.47 -7.52 20.69
CA ALA A 131 3.32 -7.61 21.88
C ALA A 131 3.67 -6.24 22.50
N SER A 132 3.55 -5.14 21.74
CA SER A 132 4.01 -3.80 22.17
C SER A 132 3.18 -3.18 23.29
N GLY A 133 1.88 -3.53 23.37
CA GLY A 133 0.90 -2.87 24.22
C GLY A 133 0.37 -1.53 23.66
N VAL A 134 0.86 -1.06 22.52
CA VAL A 134 0.30 0.11 21.83
C VAL A 134 -1.08 -0.27 21.26
N PRO A 135 -2.13 0.55 21.44
CA PRO A 135 -3.40 0.32 20.76
C PRO A 135 -3.19 0.38 19.24
N TYR A 136 -3.57 -0.66 18.51
CA TYR A 136 -3.29 -0.77 17.07
C TYR A 136 -4.53 -1.16 16.27
N ALA A 137 -4.48 -0.86 14.95
CA ALA A 137 -5.39 -1.41 13.94
C ALA A 137 -4.56 -1.94 12.76
N LEU A 138 -4.95 -3.09 12.22
CA LEU A 138 -4.31 -3.70 11.06
C LEU A 138 -5.11 -3.39 9.81
N LEU A 139 -4.49 -2.73 8.83
CA LEU A 139 -5.03 -2.49 7.51
C LEU A 139 -4.33 -3.50 6.57
N ARG A 140 -4.88 -4.68 6.42
CA ARG A 140 -4.36 -5.73 5.56
C ARG A 140 -4.73 -5.44 4.11
N ASN A 141 -3.92 -4.59 3.49
CA ASN A 141 -4.13 -4.16 2.11
C ASN A 141 -3.86 -5.32 1.14
N GLY A 142 -4.78 -5.51 0.20
CA GLY A 142 -4.59 -6.35 -0.95
C GLY A 142 -3.66 -5.72 -1.98
N TRP A 143 -3.75 -6.20 -3.24
CA TRP A 143 -2.86 -5.73 -4.30
C TRP A 143 -3.31 -4.38 -4.85
N TYR A 144 -2.36 -3.54 -5.26
CA TYR A 144 -2.65 -2.25 -5.90
C TYR A 144 -2.85 -2.46 -7.41
N THR A 145 -3.95 -1.97 -7.97
CA THR A 145 -4.21 -2.04 -9.42
C THR A 145 -3.12 -1.34 -10.22
N GLU A 146 -2.51 -0.29 -9.67
CA GLU A 146 -1.42 0.43 -10.29
C GLU A 146 -0.14 -0.40 -10.48
N ASN A 147 0.04 -1.50 -9.73
CA ASN A 147 1.17 -2.40 -9.95
C ASN A 147 1.08 -3.07 -11.32
N TYR A 148 -0.11 -3.51 -11.73
CA TYR A 148 -0.34 -4.03 -13.08
C TYR A 148 -0.41 -2.92 -14.13
N ALA A 149 -1.00 -1.78 -13.80
CA ALA A 149 -1.06 -0.63 -14.72
C ALA A 149 0.33 -0.12 -15.12
N ALA A 150 1.37 -0.33 -14.31
CA ALA A 150 2.75 0.01 -14.65
C ALA A 150 3.30 -0.79 -15.85
N SER A 151 2.74 -1.96 -16.17
CA SER A 151 3.12 -2.76 -17.33
C SER A 151 2.47 -2.31 -18.65
N ILE A 152 1.47 -1.43 -18.61
CA ILE A 152 0.69 -1.00 -19.78
C ILE A 152 1.55 -0.49 -20.94
N PRO A 153 2.57 0.37 -20.74
CA PRO A 153 3.39 0.83 -21.87
C PRO A 153 4.08 -0.31 -22.61
N ALA A 154 4.65 -1.27 -21.89
CA ALA A 154 5.29 -2.44 -22.48
C ALA A 154 4.26 -3.36 -23.15
N ALA A 155 3.11 -3.59 -22.53
CA ALA A 155 2.04 -4.40 -23.10
C ALA A 155 1.52 -3.83 -24.44
N LEU A 156 1.38 -2.51 -24.53
CA LEU A 156 0.97 -1.83 -25.78
C LEU A 156 2.04 -1.81 -26.86
N ALA A 157 3.31 -1.82 -26.48
CA ALA A 157 4.44 -1.86 -27.42
C ALA A 157 4.61 -3.26 -28.05
N HIS A 158 4.33 -4.31 -27.26
CA HIS A 158 4.57 -5.70 -27.70
C HIS A 158 3.28 -6.47 -28.05
N GLY A 159 2.09 -5.90 -27.80
CA GLY A 159 0.80 -6.59 -28.01
C GLY A 159 0.55 -7.74 -27.01
N VAL A 160 1.34 -7.82 -25.93
CA VAL A 160 1.24 -8.87 -24.93
C VAL A 160 1.50 -8.34 -23.53
N MET A 161 0.68 -8.79 -22.58
CA MET A 161 0.89 -8.62 -21.15
C MET A 161 1.40 -9.95 -20.57
N LEU A 162 2.61 -9.94 -20.02
CA LEU A 162 3.19 -11.13 -19.38
C LEU A 162 2.77 -11.18 -17.91
N GLY A 163 2.63 -12.38 -17.37
CA GLY A 163 2.38 -12.61 -15.94
C GLY A 163 2.52 -14.10 -15.60
N SER A 164 2.31 -14.45 -14.34
CA SER A 164 2.38 -15.80 -13.82
C SER A 164 1.15 -16.19 -12.97
N ALA A 165 0.06 -15.44 -13.13
CA ALA A 165 -1.15 -15.61 -12.31
C ALA A 165 -2.14 -16.65 -12.86
N GLY A 166 -1.88 -17.23 -14.05
CA GLY A 166 -2.84 -18.16 -14.67
C GLY A 166 -4.23 -17.54 -14.77
N ASP A 167 -5.25 -18.28 -14.32
CA ASP A 167 -6.64 -17.86 -14.20
C ASP A 167 -6.98 -17.37 -12.77
N GLY A 168 -5.96 -17.10 -11.94
CA GLY A 168 -6.13 -16.62 -10.56
C GLY A 168 -6.88 -15.29 -10.53
N ARG A 169 -7.81 -15.19 -9.58
CA ARG A 169 -8.58 -13.96 -9.37
C ARG A 169 -7.80 -12.99 -8.47
N ILE A 170 -7.85 -11.74 -8.83
CA ILE A 170 -7.09 -10.68 -8.17
C ILE A 170 -8.09 -9.59 -7.74
N ALA A 171 -8.34 -9.50 -6.45
CA ALA A 171 -9.18 -8.49 -5.82
C ALA A 171 -8.38 -7.21 -5.55
N SER A 172 -7.69 -6.67 -6.57
CA SER A 172 -6.95 -5.43 -6.40
C SER A 172 -7.87 -4.23 -6.31
N ALA A 173 -7.42 -3.18 -5.63
CA ALA A 173 -8.08 -1.89 -5.61
C ALA A 173 -7.10 -0.77 -5.97
N ALA A 174 -7.62 0.39 -6.36
CA ALA A 174 -6.79 1.57 -6.57
C ALA A 174 -6.14 1.99 -5.24
N ARG A 175 -4.90 2.43 -5.30
CA ARG A 175 -4.15 2.90 -4.12
C ARG A 175 -4.89 4.01 -3.36
N ALA A 176 -5.70 4.80 -4.08
CA ALA A 176 -6.55 5.83 -3.50
C ALA A 176 -7.64 5.25 -2.57
N ASP A 177 -8.20 4.08 -2.88
CA ASP A 177 -9.21 3.44 -2.03
C ASP A 177 -8.61 2.98 -0.69
N TYR A 178 -7.42 2.41 -0.70
CA TYR A 178 -6.67 2.07 0.53
C TYR A 178 -6.29 3.32 1.33
N ALA A 179 -5.97 4.41 0.65
CA ALA A 179 -5.67 5.68 1.30
C ALA A 179 -6.91 6.27 1.99
N ASP A 180 -8.08 6.22 1.35
CA ASP A 180 -9.34 6.63 1.94
C ASP A 180 -9.68 5.78 3.18
N ALA A 181 -9.45 4.46 3.11
CA ALA A 181 -9.63 3.55 4.25
C ALA A 181 -8.72 3.93 5.42
N ALA A 182 -7.44 4.17 5.16
CA ALA A 182 -6.48 4.58 6.19
C ALA A 182 -6.88 5.93 6.83
N ALA A 183 -7.30 6.91 6.03
CA ALA A 183 -7.75 8.20 6.52
C ALA A 183 -9.01 8.06 7.41
N LYS A 184 -9.97 7.23 7.01
CA LYS A 184 -11.18 6.95 7.82
C LYS A 184 -10.86 6.27 9.13
N VAL A 185 -9.99 5.26 9.15
CA VAL A 185 -9.57 4.60 10.40
C VAL A 185 -8.86 5.57 11.34
N LEU A 186 -7.99 6.42 10.81
CA LEU A 186 -7.29 7.42 11.61
C LEU A 186 -8.22 8.47 12.21
N THR A 187 -9.30 8.84 11.51
CA THR A 187 -10.20 9.92 11.94
C THR A 187 -11.50 9.43 12.58
N ALA A 188 -11.72 8.12 12.64
CA ALA A 188 -12.95 7.55 13.19
C ALA A 188 -13.17 7.93 14.66
N ASP A 189 -14.42 8.27 15.00
CA ASP A 189 -14.85 8.50 16.39
C ASP A 189 -15.06 7.21 17.16
N THR A 190 -15.25 6.09 16.46
CA THR A 190 -15.44 4.77 17.05
C THR A 190 -14.11 4.09 17.37
N GLN A 191 -14.17 3.14 18.33
CA GLN A 191 -13.02 2.33 18.73
C GLN A 191 -12.43 1.58 17.54
N GLN A 192 -11.17 1.83 17.22
CA GLN A 192 -10.43 1.17 16.16
C GLN A 192 -9.36 0.19 16.69
N ALA A 193 -8.96 0.35 17.95
CA ALA A 193 -7.94 -0.50 18.55
C ALA A 193 -8.38 -1.97 18.60
N GLY A 194 -7.49 -2.86 18.19
CA GLY A 194 -7.71 -4.29 18.09
C GLY A 194 -8.40 -4.76 16.81
N ARG A 195 -8.79 -3.85 15.91
CA ARG A 195 -9.43 -4.23 14.66
C ARG A 195 -8.41 -4.66 13.60
N THR A 196 -8.81 -5.67 12.84
CA THR A 196 -8.13 -6.10 11.62
C THR A 196 -9.12 -5.93 10.47
N TYR A 197 -8.68 -5.29 9.41
CA TYR A 197 -9.44 -5.05 8.18
C TYR A 197 -8.77 -5.81 7.04
N GLU A 198 -9.51 -6.70 6.38
CA GLU A 198 -9.08 -7.36 5.14
C GLU A 198 -9.55 -6.50 3.97
N LEU A 199 -8.65 -5.72 3.40
CA LEU A 199 -8.98 -4.68 2.43
C LEU A 199 -8.64 -5.13 1.02
N ALA A 200 -9.66 -5.33 0.20
CA ALA A 200 -9.54 -5.76 -1.19
C ALA A 200 -10.60 -5.09 -2.08
N GLY A 201 -10.41 -5.14 -3.39
CA GLY A 201 -11.36 -4.58 -4.36
C GLY A 201 -12.64 -5.41 -4.46
N ASP A 202 -13.78 -4.75 -4.68
CA ASP A 202 -15.10 -5.39 -4.72
C ASP A 202 -15.30 -6.30 -5.96
N ALA A 203 -14.52 -6.10 -7.02
CA ALA A 203 -14.67 -6.81 -8.28
C ALA A 203 -13.34 -7.49 -8.69
N PRO A 204 -13.07 -8.72 -8.20
CA PRO A 204 -11.87 -9.46 -8.60
C PRO A 204 -11.88 -9.77 -10.10
N TYR A 205 -10.71 -9.73 -10.72
CA TYR A 205 -10.50 -9.98 -12.15
C TYR A 205 -9.30 -10.91 -12.37
N THR A 206 -9.19 -11.50 -13.56
CA THR A 206 -8.01 -12.22 -14.05
C THR A 206 -7.11 -11.29 -14.86
N LEU A 207 -5.83 -11.64 -15.04
CA LEU A 207 -4.95 -10.85 -15.91
C LEU A 207 -5.39 -10.90 -17.39
N ALA A 208 -6.11 -11.94 -17.81
CA ALA A 208 -6.73 -11.99 -19.12
C ALA A 208 -7.83 -10.93 -19.25
N GLU A 209 -8.67 -10.75 -18.22
CA GLU A 209 -9.70 -9.71 -18.18
C GLU A 209 -9.08 -8.30 -18.13
N PHE A 210 -7.95 -8.13 -17.42
CA PHE A 210 -7.18 -6.88 -17.46
C PHE A 210 -6.70 -6.55 -18.87
N ALA A 211 -6.08 -7.52 -19.57
CA ALA A 211 -5.59 -7.36 -20.93
C ALA A 211 -6.73 -7.07 -21.93
N ALA A 212 -7.89 -7.70 -21.74
CA ALA A 212 -9.07 -7.43 -22.56
C ALA A 212 -9.60 -6.01 -22.36
N GLU A 213 -9.67 -5.52 -21.12
CA GLU A 213 -10.07 -4.14 -20.82
C GLU A 213 -9.06 -3.11 -21.37
N LEU A 214 -7.77 -3.40 -21.23
CA LEU A 214 -6.71 -2.59 -21.84
C LEU A 214 -6.85 -2.52 -23.37
N SER A 215 -7.14 -3.65 -24.03
CA SER A 215 -7.37 -3.71 -25.48
C SER A 215 -8.56 -2.84 -25.87
N ARG A 216 -9.67 -2.95 -25.11
CA ARG A 216 -10.89 -2.19 -25.36
C ARG A 216 -10.67 -0.67 -25.27
N GLN A 217 -9.91 -0.21 -24.28
CA GLN A 217 -9.66 1.24 -24.06
C GLN A 217 -8.61 1.80 -25.00
N SER A 218 -7.57 1.05 -25.32
CA SER A 218 -6.46 1.51 -26.16
C SER A 218 -6.76 1.39 -27.65
N GLY A 219 -7.72 0.56 -28.06
CA GLY A 219 -7.95 0.20 -29.46
C GLY A 219 -6.88 -0.70 -30.07
N LYS A 220 -5.92 -1.21 -29.26
CA LYS A 220 -4.87 -2.13 -29.68
C LYS A 220 -5.13 -3.51 -29.08
N THR A 221 -4.86 -4.57 -29.85
CA THR A 221 -4.94 -5.93 -29.30
C THR A 221 -3.79 -6.19 -28.34
N VAL A 222 -4.11 -6.56 -27.12
CA VAL A 222 -3.16 -7.00 -26.10
C VAL A 222 -3.67 -8.35 -25.55
N ALA A 223 -2.87 -9.40 -25.70
CA ALA A 223 -3.17 -10.72 -25.14
C ALA A 223 -2.47 -10.90 -23.80
N TYR A 224 -3.09 -11.63 -22.87
CA TYR A 224 -2.40 -12.12 -21.69
C TYR A 224 -1.62 -13.38 -22.03
N GLN A 225 -0.35 -13.44 -21.65
CA GLN A 225 0.49 -14.64 -21.77
C GLN A 225 0.95 -15.06 -20.38
N ASN A 226 0.45 -16.22 -19.94
CA ASN A 226 0.88 -16.82 -18.70
C ASN A 226 2.23 -17.50 -18.87
N LEU A 227 3.17 -17.23 -17.97
CA LEU A 227 4.50 -17.85 -17.94
C LEU A 227 4.69 -18.61 -16.62
N PRO A 228 5.57 -19.62 -16.59
CA PRO A 228 6.11 -20.12 -15.33
C PRO A 228 6.75 -18.97 -14.52
N GLU A 229 6.68 -19.06 -13.19
CA GLU A 229 7.19 -18.01 -12.29
C GLU A 229 8.64 -17.61 -12.58
N ALA A 230 9.52 -18.58 -12.80
CA ALA A 230 10.93 -18.34 -13.10
C ALA A 230 11.12 -17.58 -14.43
N ASP A 231 10.32 -17.90 -15.44
CA ASP A 231 10.38 -17.27 -16.77
C ASP A 231 9.83 -15.84 -16.71
N TYR A 232 8.75 -15.62 -15.93
CA TYR A 232 8.22 -14.28 -15.72
C TYR A 232 9.22 -13.41 -14.96
N LYS A 233 9.85 -13.94 -13.88
CA LYS A 233 10.95 -13.24 -13.20
C LYS A 233 12.07 -12.87 -14.17
N ALA A 234 12.51 -13.80 -15.01
CA ALA A 234 13.57 -13.55 -16.00
C ALA A 234 13.16 -12.46 -17.00
N ALA A 235 11.91 -12.47 -17.47
CA ALA A 235 11.39 -11.44 -18.38
C ALA A 235 11.38 -10.04 -17.71
N LEU A 236 10.99 -9.94 -16.45
CA LEU A 236 11.01 -8.69 -15.69
C LEU A 236 12.44 -8.14 -15.50
N VAL A 237 13.41 -9.02 -15.19
CA VAL A 237 14.83 -8.64 -15.10
C VAL A 237 15.33 -8.19 -16.46
N GLY A 238 14.99 -8.91 -17.54
CA GLY A 238 15.32 -8.53 -18.91
C GLY A 238 14.73 -7.19 -19.34
N ALA A 239 13.59 -6.79 -18.76
CA ALA A 239 12.97 -5.48 -18.93
C ALA A 239 13.62 -4.38 -18.05
N GLY A 240 14.67 -4.69 -17.28
CA GLY A 240 15.43 -3.74 -16.48
C GLY A 240 14.97 -3.58 -15.03
N LEU A 241 14.07 -4.42 -14.52
CA LEU A 241 13.69 -4.38 -13.13
C LEU A 241 14.81 -4.97 -12.24
N PRO A 242 15.09 -4.37 -11.07
CA PRO A 242 15.99 -4.97 -10.09
C PRO A 242 15.52 -6.38 -9.70
N GLU A 243 16.46 -7.33 -9.63
CA GLU A 243 16.15 -8.75 -9.39
C GLU A 243 15.27 -9.01 -8.15
N PRO A 244 15.51 -8.39 -6.98
CA PRO A 244 14.63 -8.59 -5.82
C PRO A 244 13.19 -8.14 -6.06
N PHE A 245 12.99 -7.07 -6.83
CA PHE A 245 11.67 -6.57 -7.15
C PHE A 245 10.98 -7.44 -8.22
N ALA A 246 11.71 -7.92 -9.22
CA ALA A 246 11.21 -8.87 -10.19
C ALA A 246 10.79 -10.20 -9.52
N ALA A 247 11.58 -10.69 -8.56
CA ALA A 247 11.24 -11.88 -7.78
C ALA A 247 9.95 -11.68 -6.96
N LEU A 248 9.79 -10.52 -6.33
CA LEU A 248 8.57 -10.18 -5.57
C LEU A 248 7.32 -10.17 -6.46
N LEU A 249 7.41 -9.59 -7.65
CA LEU A 249 6.27 -9.54 -8.58
C LEU A 249 5.91 -10.93 -9.10
N ALA A 250 6.91 -11.75 -9.42
CA ALA A 250 6.69 -13.11 -9.92
C ALA A 250 6.09 -14.02 -8.83
N ASP A 251 6.59 -13.94 -7.58
CA ASP A 251 6.03 -14.63 -6.41
C ASP A 251 4.57 -14.20 -6.15
N SER A 252 4.29 -12.90 -6.28
CA SER A 252 2.93 -12.37 -6.09
C SER A 252 1.96 -12.89 -7.13
N ASP A 253 2.35 -12.97 -8.40
CA ASP A 253 1.53 -13.54 -9.46
C ASP A 253 1.33 -15.06 -9.27
N ALA A 254 2.41 -15.80 -8.96
CA ALA A 254 2.33 -17.23 -8.66
C ALA A 254 1.45 -17.50 -7.41
N GLY A 255 1.44 -16.59 -6.45
CA GLY A 255 0.52 -16.61 -5.32
C GLY A 255 -0.92 -16.32 -5.74
N ALA A 256 -1.15 -15.36 -6.64
CA ALA A 256 -2.47 -15.06 -7.19
C ALA A 256 -3.06 -16.28 -7.90
N ALA A 257 -2.25 -17.04 -8.65
CA ALA A 257 -2.67 -18.31 -9.25
C ALA A 257 -3.21 -19.33 -8.23
N LYS A 258 -2.85 -19.18 -6.94
CA LYS A 258 -3.28 -20.02 -5.82
C LYS A 258 -4.33 -19.34 -4.92
N GLY A 259 -4.91 -18.22 -5.37
CA GLY A 259 -5.93 -17.48 -4.64
C GLY A 259 -5.42 -16.52 -3.57
N ALA A 260 -4.12 -16.27 -3.48
CA ALA A 260 -3.54 -15.41 -2.43
C ALA A 260 -3.94 -13.93 -2.53
N LEU A 261 -4.46 -13.48 -3.68
CA LEU A 261 -4.91 -12.12 -3.92
C LEU A 261 -6.42 -12.03 -4.16
N ASP A 262 -7.16 -13.12 -3.91
CA ASP A 262 -8.61 -13.13 -4.01
C ASP A 262 -9.25 -12.84 -2.65
N ASP A 263 -10.31 -12.05 -2.65
CA ASP A 263 -11.11 -11.74 -1.48
C ASP A 263 -12.50 -11.26 -1.94
N ALA A 264 -13.53 -11.71 -1.25
CA ALA A 264 -14.90 -11.36 -1.55
C ALA A 264 -15.63 -10.71 -0.36
N SER A 265 -14.89 -10.24 0.66
CA SER A 265 -15.46 -9.65 1.87
C SER A 265 -16.21 -8.34 1.61
N GLY A 266 -15.77 -7.55 0.62
CA GLY A 266 -16.27 -6.20 0.35
C GLY A 266 -15.96 -5.21 1.48
N GLU A 267 -15.04 -5.56 2.40
CA GLU A 267 -14.76 -4.75 3.60
C GLU A 267 -14.19 -3.38 3.25
N LEU A 268 -13.37 -3.28 2.19
CA LEU A 268 -12.83 -2.00 1.72
C LEU A 268 -13.96 -1.05 1.28
N GLY A 269 -14.86 -1.51 0.41
CA GLY A 269 -16.01 -0.72 -0.05
C GLY A 269 -16.91 -0.26 1.10
N HIS A 270 -17.19 -1.16 2.05
CA HIS A 270 -17.93 -0.81 3.27
C HIS A 270 -17.21 0.24 4.10
N LEU A 271 -15.91 0.09 4.35
CA LEU A 271 -15.11 1.02 5.17
C LEU A 271 -15.06 2.41 4.53
N ILE A 272 -14.85 2.51 3.22
CA ILE A 272 -14.83 3.80 2.51
C ILE A 272 -16.23 4.34 2.18
N SER A 273 -17.29 3.57 2.44
CA SER A 273 -18.71 3.94 2.21
C SER A 273 -19.03 4.26 0.74
N ARG A 274 -18.38 3.57 -0.17
CA ARG A 274 -18.61 3.59 -1.62
C ARG A 274 -18.01 2.33 -2.25
N PRO A 275 -18.45 1.93 -3.45
CA PRO A 275 -17.75 0.89 -4.21
C PRO A 275 -16.28 1.27 -4.43
N THR A 276 -15.41 0.27 -4.47
CA THR A 276 -14.01 0.46 -4.84
C THR A 276 -13.89 0.91 -6.29
N THR A 277 -12.81 1.60 -6.60
CA THR A 277 -12.55 2.12 -7.95
C THR A 277 -12.52 0.96 -8.96
N PRO A 278 -13.37 0.96 -10.00
CA PRO A 278 -13.41 -0.12 -10.97
C PRO A 278 -12.13 -0.20 -11.79
N LEU A 279 -11.74 -1.42 -12.22
CA LEU A 279 -10.54 -1.70 -13.01
C LEU A 279 -10.32 -0.76 -14.19
N ALA A 280 -11.40 -0.36 -14.86
CA ALA A 280 -11.34 0.52 -16.02
C ALA A 280 -10.69 1.89 -15.73
N ALA A 281 -10.83 2.41 -14.51
CA ALA A 281 -10.36 3.76 -14.18
C ALA A 281 -8.82 3.85 -14.06
N PRO A 282 -8.10 2.98 -13.34
CA PRO A 282 -6.63 2.97 -13.33
C PRO A 282 -6.03 2.71 -14.72
N ILE A 283 -6.66 1.88 -15.55
CA ILE A 283 -6.23 1.65 -16.93
C ILE A 283 -6.35 2.95 -17.75
N ALA A 284 -7.49 3.64 -17.67
CA ALA A 284 -7.68 4.93 -18.35
C ALA A 284 -6.66 5.98 -17.92
N ALA A 285 -6.37 6.05 -16.60
CA ALA A 285 -5.39 6.98 -16.05
C ALA A 285 -3.97 6.69 -16.59
N ALA A 286 -3.58 5.41 -16.63
CA ALA A 286 -2.29 4.99 -17.18
C ALA A 286 -2.16 5.29 -18.69
N LEU A 287 -3.22 5.07 -19.45
CA LEU A 287 -3.25 5.43 -20.88
C LEU A 287 -3.14 6.94 -21.12
N ALA A 288 -3.75 7.76 -20.26
CA ALA A 288 -3.64 9.22 -20.37
C ALA A 288 -2.23 9.73 -20.06
N SER A 289 -1.52 9.10 -19.11
CA SER A 289 -0.14 9.49 -18.74
C SER A 289 0.93 8.98 -19.70
N SER A 290 0.58 8.07 -20.62
CA SER A 290 1.51 7.51 -21.62
C SER A 290 1.47 8.27 -22.96
N ARG A 291 0.65 9.30 -23.07
CA ARG A 291 0.54 10.22 -24.24
C ARG A 291 1.40 11.45 -24.03
#